data_384d5bbe6905e0c950a753765a98c292
#
_entry.id   384d5bbe6905e0c950a753765a98c292
#
_cell.length_a   1.000
_cell.length_b   1.000
_cell.length_c   1.000
_cell.angle_alpha   90.00
_cell.angle_beta   90.00
_cell.angle_gamma   90.00
#
_symmetry.space_group_name_H-M   'P 1'
#
loop_
_entity.id
_entity.type
_entity.pdbx_description
1 polymer ?
#
loop_
_entity_poly.entity_id
_entity_poly.type
_entity_poly.pdbx_seq_one_letter_code
_entity_poly.pdbx_strand_id
1 'polypeptide(L)'
;MPAVCRGDSVDVDLIHCSVPRRDECSDNVFVNGIGISREGDNNTIHKKNKAGAPCPKHIRPIKTGSLTVIINDKGCGRIGDDITACTKVASGSENVFAGG
;
A
#
# COMPACT_ATOMS: atom_id res chain seq x y z
N MET A 1 0.01 -16.20 -5.89
CA MET A 1 -0.41 -14.79 -6.13
C MET A 1 -0.40 -14.04 -4.81
N PRO A 2 0.13 -12.81 -4.75
CA PRO A 2 0.14 -12.05 -3.51
C PRO A 2 -1.25 -11.55 -3.12
N ALA A 3 -1.44 -11.35 -1.81
CA ALA A 3 -2.70 -10.84 -1.26
C ALA A 3 -2.93 -9.38 -1.64
N VAL A 4 -4.17 -9.05 -1.95
CA VAL A 4 -4.60 -7.68 -2.27
C VAL A 4 -4.55 -6.82 -1.01
N CYS A 5 -3.97 -5.62 -1.07
CA CYS A 5 -3.94 -4.71 0.07
C CYS A 5 -5.13 -3.76 0.05
N ARG A 6 -5.54 -3.34 1.25
CA ARG A 6 -6.72 -2.50 1.47
C ARG A 6 -6.31 -1.19 2.12
N GLY A 7 -7.02 -0.13 1.77
CA GLY A 7 -6.77 1.20 2.33
C GLY A 7 -7.50 1.46 3.62
N ASP A 8 -7.90 2.70 3.83
CA ASP A 8 -8.65 3.16 5.00
C ASP A 8 -7.96 2.78 6.33
N SER A 9 -6.62 2.82 6.32
CA SER A 9 -5.76 2.49 7.47
C SER A 9 -5.88 1.05 7.96
N VAL A 10 -6.37 0.12 7.12
CA VAL A 10 -6.53 -1.29 7.51
C VAL A 10 -5.25 -2.07 7.30
N ASP A 11 -4.70 -2.08 6.08
CA ASP A 11 -3.44 -2.76 5.83
C ASP A 11 -2.24 -1.87 6.09
N VAL A 12 -1.10 -2.48 6.35
CA VAL A 12 0.11 -1.77 6.76
C VAL A 12 1.25 -2.01 5.75
N ASP A 13 2.21 -1.10 5.77
CA ASP A 13 3.46 -1.24 5.04
C ASP A 13 4.56 -1.70 5.99
N LEU A 14 5.69 -2.18 5.47
CA LEU A 14 6.82 -2.55 6.30
C LEU A 14 7.32 -1.33 7.07
N ILE A 15 7.86 -1.58 8.27
CA ILE A 15 8.32 -0.52 9.17
C ILE A 15 9.35 0.38 8.48
N HIS A 16 9.20 1.68 8.67
CA HIS A 16 10.05 2.69 8.04
C HIS A 16 10.25 3.84 9.04
N CYS A 17 10.96 3.58 10.12
CA CYS A 17 11.07 4.36 11.34
C CYS A 17 9.80 4.30 12.21
N SER A 18 8.65 4.42 11.60
CA SER A 18 7.36 4.09 12.20
C SER A 18 6.56 3.23 11.21
N VAL A 19 5.49 2.59 11.68
CA VAL A 19 4.69 1.70 10.81
C VAL A 19 3.70 2.55 10.01
N PRO A 20 3.87 2.63 8.68
CA PRO A 20 2.88 3.31 7.85
C PRO A 20 1.69 2.39 7.57
N ARG A 21 0.52 2.98 7.38
CA ARG A 21 -0.70 2.26 7.01
C ARG A 21 -1.13 2.66 5.61
N ARG A 22 -1.82 1.75 4.91
CA ARG A 22 -2.41 2.08 3.61
C ARG A 22 -3.61 3.01 3.85
N ASP A 23 -3.61 4.19 3.25
CA ASP A 23 -4.61 5.23 3.47
C ASP A 23 -5.57 5.33 2.28
N GLU A 24 -5.11 5.81 1.15
CA GLU A 24 -5.95 6.00 -0.02
C GLU A 24 -6.37 4.67 -0.65
N CYS A 25 -7.59 4.64 -1.19
CA CYS A 25 -8.17 3.42 -1.74
C CYS A 25 -9.32 3.75 -2.69
N SER A 26 -9.85 2.72 -3.37
CA SER A 26 -11.02 2.85 -4.24
C SER A 26 -12.28 3.20 -3.43
N ASP A 27 -13.12 4.05 -4.02
CA ASP A 27 -14.42 4.42 -3.45
C ASP A 27 -15.51 3.41 -3.80
N ASN A 28 -15.28 2.55 -4.79
CA ASN A 28 -16.32 1.69 -5.34
C ASN A 28 -15.89 0.26 -5.64
N VAL A 29 -14.65 -0.11 -5.37
CA VAL A 29 -14.17 -1.48 -5.50
C VAL A 29 -13.60 -1.92 -4.16
N PHE A 30 -14.16 -2.98 -3.57
CA PHE A 30 -13.89 -3.38 -2.20
C PHE A 30 -13.40 -4.82 -2.11
N VAL A 31 -12.56 -5.09 -1.11
CA VAL A 31 -12.16 -6.42 -0.68
C VAL A 31 -12.42 -6.52 0.81
N ASN A 32 -13.18 -7.52 1.23
CA ASN A 32 -13.57 -7.70 2.64
C ASN A 32 -14.26 -6.44 3.21
N GLY A 33 -15.05 -5.77 2.37
CA GLY A 33 -15.79 -4.56 2.78
C GLY A 33 -14.96 -3.29 2.86
N ILE A 34 -13.70 -3.31 2.43
CA ILE A 34 -12.76 -2.19 2.53
C ILE A 34 -12.22 -1.86 1.14
N GLY A 35 -12.11 -0.58 0.80
CA GLY A 35 -11.62 -0.14 -0.50
C GLY A 35 -10.21 -0.69 -0.79
N ILE A 36 -10.00 -1.14 -2.03
CA ILE A 36 -8.70 -1.65 -2.47
C ILE A 36 -7.72 -0.48 -2.63
N SER A 37 -6.53 -0.59 -2.05
CA SER A 37 -5.43 0.35 -2.26
C SER A 37 -4.73 0.00 -3.58
N ARG A 38 -4.37 1.03 -4.36
CA ARG A 38 -3.94 0.86 -5.76
C ARG A 38 -2.61 1.57 -6.01
N GLU A 39 -2.01 1.28 -7.15
CA GLU A 39 -0.86 2.04 -7.64
C GLU A 39 -1.18 3.54 -7.62
N GLY A 40 -0.27 4.33 -7.09
CA GLY A 40 -0.47 5.77 -6.94
C GLY A 40 -1.20 6.19 -5.67
N ASP A 41 -1.78 5.24 -4.92
CA ASP A 41 -2.44 5.55 -3.65
C ASP A 41 -1.41 5.71 -2.54
N ASN A 42 -1.55 6.79 -1.75
CA ASN A 42 -0.62 7.13 -0.69
C ASN A 42 -0.89 6.33 0.59
N ASN A 43 0.17 6.15 1.38
CA ASN A 43 0.05 5.68 2.75
C ASN A 43 -0.18 6.86 3.70
N THR A 44 -0.35 6.55 5.00
CA THR A 44 -0.49 7.59 6.02
C THR A 44 0.84 8.31 6.26
N ILE A 45 0.79 9.53 6.79
CA ILE A 45 2.00 10.24 7.23
C ILE A 45 2.74 9.37 8.22
N HIS A 46 4.03 9.15 7.98
CA HIS A 46 4.89 8.36 8.84
C HIS A 46 6.32 8.89 8.77
N LYS A 47 7.15 8.46 9.71
CA LYS A 47 8.57 8.84 9.74
C LYS A 47 9.37 7.87 8.91
N LYS A 48 10.27 8.36 8.08
CA LYS A 48 11.15 7.53 7.27
C LYS A 48 12.50 7.35 7.94
N ASN A 49 13.17 6.25 7.65
CA ASN A 49 14.54 6.00 8.11
C ASN A 49 15.50 6.98 7.44
N LYS A 50 16.39 7.55 8.25
CA LYS A 50 17.50 8.37 7.75
C LYS A 50 18.68 8.19 8.67
N ALA A 51 19.80 7.70 8.13
CA ALA A 51 21.01 7.44 8.91
C ALA A 51 21.51 8.72 9.59
N GLY A 52 21.80 8.64 10.88
CA GLY A 52 22.40 9.74 11.65
C GLY A 52 21.50 10.94 11.88
N ALA A 53 20.18 10.84 11.68
CA ALA A 53 19.27 11.96 11.85
C ALA A 53 17.90 11.49 12.37
N PRO A 54 17.11 12.39 13.00
CA PRO A 54 15.72 12.08 13.32
C PRO A 54 14.96 11.70 12.07
N CYS A 55 13.99 10.79 12.20
CA CYS A 55 13.19 10.33 11.07
C CYS A 55 12.25 11.45 10.59
N PRO A 56 12.46 12.03 9.41
CA PRO A 56 11.54 13.03 8.88
C PRO A 56 10.21 12.39 8.46
N LYS A 57 9.15 13.17 8.50
CA LYS A 57 7.83 12.70 8.07
C LYS A 57 7.72 12.70 6.56
N HIS A 58 7.02 11.70 6.01
CA HIS A 58 6.66 11.68 4.59
C HIS A 58 5.40 10.87 4.33
N ILE A 59 4.85 11.05 3.13
CA ILE A 59 3.76 10.25 2.54
C ILE A 59 4.25 9.78 1.19
N ARG A 60 4.03 8.50 0.85
CA ARG A 60 4.47 7.96 -0.43
C ARG A 60 3.45 7.00 -1.03
N PRO A 61 3.32 6.97 -2.37
CA PRO A 61 2.39 6.08 -3.06
C PRO A 61 3.02 4.73 -3.40
N ILE A 62 2.17 3.74 -3.66
CA ILE A 62 2.61 2.49 -4.29
C ILE A 62 3.17 2.83 -5.67
N LYS A 63 4.37 2.35 -5.94
CA LYS A 63 5.07 2.63 -7.20
C LYS A 63 4.48 1.85 -8.35
N THR A 64 4.28 0.54 -8.18
CA THR A 64 3.75 -0.34 -9.23
C THR A 64 2.89 -1.42 -8.58
N GLY A 65 1.64 -1.51 -9.02
CA GLY A 65 0.73 -2.57 -8.60
C GLY A 65 0.69 -3.69 -9.63
N SER A 66 -0.39 -4.48 -9.61
CA SER A 66 -0.60 -5.55 -10.58
C SER A 66 -0.63 -4.99 -12.01
N LEU A 67 -0.03 -5.73 -12.94
CA LEU A 67 -0.09 -5.40 -14.37
C LEU A 67 -1.33 -5.99 -15.05
N THR A 68 -2.02 -6.90 -14.39
CA THR A 68 -3.15 -7.65 -14.97
C THR A 68 -4.48 -7.39 -14.27
N VAL A 69 -4.45 -7.03 -12.98
CA VAL A 69 -5.66 -6.70 -12.21
C VAL A 69 -5.70 -5.20 -12.01
N ILE A 70 -6.63 -4.55 -12.66
CA ILE A 70 -6.73 -3.10 -12.71
C ILE A 70 -7.98 -2.64 -11.97
N ILE A 71 -7.80 -1.67 -11.07
CA ILE A 71 -8.87 -1.11 -10.24
C ILE A 71 -8.96 0.38 -10.52
N ASN A 72 -10.06 0.84 -11.11
CA ASN A 72 -10.23 2.25 -11.48
C ASN A 72 -9.06 2.79 -12.31
N ASP A 73 -8.63 2.02 -13.33
CA ASP A 73 -7.52 2.35 -14.23
C ASP A 73 -6.13 2.36 -13.57
N LYS A 74 -6.02 1.79 -12.37
CA LYS A 74 -4.75 1.69 -11.63
C LYS A 74 -4.46 0.25 -11.25
N GLY A 75 -3.20 -0.13 -11.26
CA GLY A 75 -2.80 -1.48 -10.84
C GLY A 75 -3.21 -1.77 -9.40
N CYS A 76 -3.81 -2.95 -9.19
CA CYS A 76 -4.22 -3.38 -7.85
C CYS A 76 -2.99 -3.52 -6.93
N GLY A 77 -3.04 -2.91 -5.74
CA GLY A 77 -1.96 -3.02 -4.76
C GLY A 77 -1.96 -4.37 -4.07
N ARG A 78 -0.77 -4.88 -3.73
CA ARG A 78 -0.59 -6.23 -3.16
C ARG A 78 0.56 -6.25 -2.18
N ILE A 79 0.58 -7.26 -1.31
CA ILE A 79 1.74 -7.52 -0.43
C ILE A 79 3.00 -7.63 -1.30
N GLY A 80 4.05 -6.95 -0.86
CA GLY A 80 5.35 -6.96 -1.55
C GLY A 80 5.51 -5.89 -2.62
N ASP A 81 4.46 -5.17 -2.98
CA ASP A 81 4.55 -4.07 -3.95
C ASP A 81 5.38 -2.91 -3.36
N ASP A 82 6.28 -2.38 -4.18
CA ASP A 82 7.18 -1.29 -3.77
C ASP A 82 6.41 0.02 -3.57
N ILE A 83 6.80 0.74 -2.54
CA ILE A 83 6.32 2.09 -2.27
C ILE A 83 7.44 3.06 -2.63
N THR A 84 7.14 4.05 -3.46
CA THR A 84 8.13 5.00 -3.99
C THR A 84 8.96 5.62 -2.87
N ALA A 85 10.29 5.45 -2.94
CA ALA A 85 11.26 6.01 -1.99
C ALA A 85 10.89 5.72 -0.52
N CYS A 86 10.30 4.57 -0.25
CA CYS A 86 9.81 4.18 1.07
C CYS A 86 10.12 2.70 1.31
N THR A 87 9.10 1.87 1.47
CA THR A 87 9.23 0.46 1.83
C THR A 87 8.35 -0.40 0.92
N LYS A 88 7.73 -1.44 1.44
CA LYS A 88 6.86 -2.35 0.71
C LYS A 88 5.57 -2.57 1.48
N VAL A 89 4.50 -2.93 0.77
CA VAL A 89 3.24 -3.34 1.40
C VAL A 89 3.46 -4.63 2.18
N ALA A 90 3.03 -4.66 3.44
CA ALA A 90 3.31 -5.77 4.36
C ALA A 90 2.09 -6.64 4.67
N SER A 91 0.88 -6.12 4.60
CA SER A 91 -0.31 -6.93 4.89
C SER A 91 -1.40 -6.75 3.84
N GLY A 92 -2.32 -7.69 3.78
CA GLY A 92 -3.41 -7.69 2.82
C GLY A 92 -4.52 -8.66 3.21
N SER A 93 -5.44 -8.88 2.29
CA SER A 93 -6.56 -9.80 2.48
C SER A 93 -6.09 -11.22 2.76
N GLU A 94 -6.81 -11.93 3.63
CA GLU A 94 -6.55 -13.34 3.92
C GLU A 94 -7.06 -14.27 2.82
N ASN A 95 -7.94 -13.79 1.94
CA ASN A 95 -8.63 -14.65 0.99
C ASN A 95 -8.82 -14.07 -0.41
N VAL A 96 -8.27 -12.89 -0.71
CA VAL A 96 -8.34 -12.29 -2.04
C VAL A 96 -6.92 -11.96 -2.54
N PHE A 97 -6.59 -12.41 -3.74
CA PHE A 97 -5.25 -12.33 -4.30
C PHE A 97 -5.27 -11.76 -5.72
N ALA A 98 -4.20 -11.10 -6.13
CA ALA A 98 -4.04 -10.57 -7.47
C ALA A 98 -2.65 -10.91 -8.00
N GLY A 99 -2.60 -11.49 -9.19
CA GLY A 99 -1.37 -11.84 -9.87
C GLY A 99 -0.81 -10.71 -10.74
N GLY A 100 0.12 -11.06 -11.58
CA GLY A 100 0.71 -10.18 -12.56
C GLY A 100 1.73 -9.23 -12.03
#